data_7078a432cea43a263fa79c4fdab38216
#
_entry.id   7078a432cea43a263fa79c4fdab38216
#
_cell.length_a   1.000
_cell.length_b   1.000
_cell.length_c   1.000
_cell.angle_alpha   90.00
_cell.angle_beta   90.00
_cell.angle_gamma   90.00
#
_symmetry.space_group_name_H-M   'P 1'
#
loop_
_entity.id
_entity.type
_entity.pdbx_description
1 polymer ?
#
loop_
_entity_poly.entity_id
_entity_poly.type
_entity_poly.pdbx_seq_one_letter_code
_entity_poly.pdbx_strand_id
1 'polypeptide(L)'
;MEISSNNQNKTLEENDDLKQAFDLFDIKENGKINPSEIKETMKQLGFDTKNPTIYKIIEDLDTEESKSNGGISFSEFSEIMNKRLGDRESKEGARRIFDLFVDDENAEYIPLESLKKIAKELGDRMSEDDLKEMIECATKNDGKLNFDDFYYIISKK
;
A
#
# COMPACT_ATOMS: atom_id res chain seq x y z
N MET A 1 5.22 11.53 32.11
CA MET A 1 5.86 12.37 31.07
C MET A 1 6.62 11.52 30.06
N GLU A 2 5.97 10.49 29.47
CA GLU A 2 6.60 9.50 28.57
C GLU A 2 5.82 9.27 27.27
N ILE A 3 4.97 10.22 26.85
CA ILE A 3 4.13 10.06 25.65
C ILE A 3 4.79 10.67 24.40
N SER A 4 5.83 11.50 24.54
CA SER A 4 6.45 12.21 23.42
C SER A 4 7.49 11.41 22.63
N SER A 5 8.12 10.40 23.23
CA SER A 5 9.20 9.66 22.57
C SER A 5 8.72 8.60 21.58
N ASN A 6 7.52 8.06 21.79
CA ASN A 6 6.97 7.00 20.94
C ASN A 6 6.44 7.53 19.59
N ASN A 7 5.95 8.76 19.56
CA ASN A 7 5.42 9.40 18.35
C ASN A 7 6.53 9.86 17.37
N GLN A 8 7.70 10.21 17.88
CA GLN A 8 8.84 10.65 17.05
C GLN A 8 9.53 9.48 16.36
N ASN A 9 9.70 8.34 17.03
CA ASN A 9 10.29 7.15 16.41
C ASN A 9 9.39 6.58 15.30
N LYS A 10 8.09 6.61 15.49
CA LYS A 10 7.11 6.13 14.53
C LYS A 10 7.07 6.96 13.25
N THR A 11 7.08 8.29 13.36
CA THR A 11 7.15 9.21 12.20
C THR A 11 8.45 9.05 11.40
N LEU A 12 9.54 8.67 12.06
CA LEU A 12 10.83 8.40 11.39
C LEU A 12 10.77 7.09 10.59
N GLU A 13 10.27 6.01 11.16
CA GLU A 13 10.13 4.71 10.46
C GLU A 13 9.16 4.82 9.26
N GLU A 14 8.03 5.51 9.42
CA GLU A 14 7.07 5.73 8.32
C GLU A 14 7.67 6.57 7.18
N ASN A 15 8.50 7.56 7.50
CA ASN A 15 9.21 8.33 6.50
C ASN A 15 10.30 7.52 5.80
N ASP A 16 10.94 6.59 6.50
CA ASP A 16 11.95 5.70 5.91
C ASP A 16 11.31 4.74 4.90
N ASP A 17 10.15 4.16 5.20
CA ASP A 17 9.41 3.30 4.28
C ASP A 17 8.96 4.06 3.02
N LEU A 18 8.42 5.27 3.20
CA LEU A 18 8.03 6.13 2.08
C LEU A 18 9.25 6.56 1.25
N LYS A 19 10.39 6.80 1.90
CA LYS A 19 11.63 7.15 1.20
C LYS A 19 12.15 5.99 0.37
N GLN A 20 12.14 4.78 0.92
CA GLN A 20 12.52 3.58 0.17
C GLN A 20 11.60 3.34 -1.03
N ALA A 21 10.28 3.50 -0.86
CA ALA A 21 9.34 3.41 -1.95
C ALA A 21 9.58 4.48 -3.03
N PHE A 22 9.83 5.71 -2.61
CA PHE A 22 10.16 6.81 -3.52
C PHE A 22 11.43 6.52 -4.33
N ASP A 23 12.49 6.07 -3.67
CA ASP A 23 13.77 5.77 -4.33
C ASP A 23 13.64 4.64 -5.37
N LEU A 24 12.74 3.69 -5.18
CA LEU A 24 12.44 2.66 -6.19
C LEU A 24 11.80 3.24 -7.45
N PHE A 25 11.05 4.33 -7.34
CA PHE A 25 10.38 4.98 -8.46
C PHE A 25 11.18 6.16 -9.06
N ASP A 26 12.18 6.67 -8.36
CA ASP A 26 13.10 7.68 -8.89
C ASP A 26 14.18 7.03 -9.77
N ILE A 27 13.76 6.49 -10.91
CA ILE A 27 14.61 5.73 -11.84
C ILE A 27 15.82 6.55 -12.34
N LYS A 28 15.67 7.87 -12.39
CA LYS A 28 16.73 8.78 -12.87
C LYS A 28 17.61 9.31 -11.75
N GLU A 29 17.34 8.94 -10.51
CA GLU A 29 18.08 9.40 -9.32
C GLU A 29 18.22 10.94 -9.26
N ASN A 30 17.19 11.65 -9.70
CA ASN A 30 17.18 13.11 -9.77
C ASN A 30 16.32 13.77 -8.69
N GLY A 31 15.81 12.99 -7.73
CA GLY A 31 14.95 13.43 -6.64
C GLY A 31 13.50 13.67 -7.07
N LYS A 32 13.09 13.17 -8.22
CA LYS A 32 11.72 13.26 -8.72
C LYS A 32 11.23 11.94 -9.32
N ILE A 33 9.98 11.62 -9.03
CA ILE A 33 9.23 10.54 -9.71
C ILE A 33 8.50 11.15 -10.90
N ASN A 34 8.65 10.54 -12.08
CA ASN A 34 7.83 10.87 -13.24
C ASN A 34 6.76 9.78 -13.45
N PRO A 35 5.51 9.99 -13.00
CA PRO A 35 4.46 8.98 -13.08
C PRO A 35 4.14 8.54 -14.51
N SER A 36 4.19 9.45 -15.48
CA SER A 36 3.94 9.14 -16.89
C SER A 36 4.98 8.15 -17.43
N GLU A 37 6.28 8.35 -17.15
CA GLU A 37 7.34 7.45 -17.57
C GLU A 37 7.25 6.09 -16.89
N ILE A 38 6.94 6.05 -15.61
CA ILE A 38 6.76 4.80 -14.85
C ILE A 38 5.58 4.01 -15.42
N LYS A 39 4.45 4.68 -15.65
CA LYS A 39 3.25 4.08 -16.22
C LYS A 39 3.51 3.46 -17.60
N GLU A 40 4.23 4.17 -18.47
CA GLU A 40 4.63 3.68 -19.77
C GLU A 40 5.53 2.44 -19.66
N THR A 41 6.53 2.50 -18.79
CA THR A 41 7.44 1.37 -18.54
C THR A 41 6.69 0.17 -17.97
N MET A 42 5.78 0.37 -17.04
CA MET A 42 4.94 -0.71 -16.48
C MET A 42 4.11 -1.39 -17.55
N LYS A 43 3.51 -0.62 -18.48
CA LYS A 43 2.76 -1.19 -19.61
C LYS A 43 3.66 -2.01 -20.54
N GLN A 44 4.81 -1.49 -20.92
CA GLN A 44 5.75 -2.18 -21.80
C GLN A 44 6.22 -3.53 -21.21
N LEU A 45 6.35 -3.60 -19.90
CA LEU A 45 6.75 -4.81 -19.18
C LEU A 45 5.55 -5.71 -18.76
N GLY A 46 4.31 -5.30 -19.05
CA GLY A 46 3.09 -6.02 -18.69
C GLY A 46 2.75 -5.97 -17.22
N PHE A 47 3.27 -4.99 -16.47
CA PHE A 47 2.97 -4.81 -15.04
C PHE A 47 1.65 -4.08 -14.78
N ASP A 48 1.05 -3.45 -15.79
CA ASP A 48 -0.33 -2.95 -15.73
C ASP A 48 -1.35 -4.06 -15.40
N THR A 49 -1.09 -5.28 -15.88
CA THR A 49 -1.92 -6.46 -15.61
C THR A 49 -1.37 -7.33 -14.48
N LYS A 50 -0.05 -7.38 -14.28
CA LYS A 50 0.58 -8.19 -13.21
C LYS A 50 0.51 -7.53 -11.84
N ASN A 51 0.62 -6.20 -11.80
CA ASN A 51 0.59 -5.39 -10.57
C ASN A 51 -0.42 -4.23 -10.70
N PRO A 52 -1.72 -4.53 -10.89
CA PRO A 52 -2.73 -3.51 -11.18
C PRO A 52 -2.89 -2.50 -10.05
N THR A 53 -2.69 -2.92 -8.80
CA THR A 53 -2.79 -2.03 -7.63
C THR A 53 -1.73 -0.95 -7.65
N ILE A 54 -0.46 -1.32 -7.89
CA ILE A 54 0.64 -0.36 -8.01
C ILE A 54 0.46 0.52 -9.26
N TYR A 55 0.07 -0.09 -10.38
CA TYR A 55 -0.21 0.66 -11.60
C TYR A 55 -1.26 1.75 -11.40
N LYS A 56 -2.35 1.44 -10.71
CA LYS A 56 -3.41 2.40 -10.38
C LYS A 56 -2.91 3.53 -9.49
N ILE A 57 -2.06 3.23 -8.51
CA ILE A 57 -1.44 4.26 -7.66
C ILE A 57 -0.61 5.22 -8.51
N ILE A 58 0.22 4.70 -9.41
CA ILE A 58 1.04 5.53 -10.30
C ILE A 58 0.17 6.33 -11.28
N GLU A 59 -0.91 5.75 -11.78
CA GLU A 59 -1.88 6.45 -12.64
C GLU A 59 -2.53 7.63 -11.93
N ASP A 60 -2.91 7.47 -10.67
CA ASP A 60 -3.50 8.54 -9.85
C ASP A 60 -2.50 9.68 -9.56
N LEU A 61 -1.20 9.39 -9.60
CA LEU A 61 -0.14 10.39 -9.46
C LEU A 61 0.18 11.13 -10.78
N ASP A 62 -0.29 10.63 -11.92
CA ASP A 62 -0.06 11.19 -13.25
C ASP A 62 -1.01 12.35 -13.55
N THR A 63 -0.85 13.45 -12.82
CA THR A 63 -1.64 14.67 -12.93
C THR A 63 -1.01 15.69 -13.89
N GLU A 64 -1.79 16.66 -14.38
CA GLU A 64 -1.27 17.77 -15.19
C GLU A 64 -0.25 18.60 -14.41
N GLU A 65 -0.41 18.70 -13.09
CA GLU A 65 0.53 19.39 -12.21
C GLU A 65 1.86 18.64 -12.13
N SER A 66 1.85 17.33 -11.96
CA SER A 66 3.07 16.51 -11.94
C SER A 66 3.83 16.58 -13.27
N LYS A 67 3.11 16.63 -14.38
CA LYS A 67 3.71 16.80 -15.73
C LYS A 67 4.35 18.18 -15.88
N SER A 68 3.65 19.22 -15.47
CA SER A 68 4.14 20.62 -15.56
C SER A 68 5.38 20.84 -14.70
N ASN A 69 5.47 20.21 -13.54
CA ASN A 69 6.59 20.31 -12.60
C ASN A 69 7.77 19.40 -12.95
N GLY A 70 7.67 18.62 -14.03
CA GLY A 70 8.68 17.64 -14.43
C GLY A 70 8.81 16.46 -13.48
N GLY A 71 7.74 16.12 -12.80
CA GLY A 71 7.63 15.02 -11.85
C GLY A 71 7.26 15.46 -10.45
N ILE A 72 7.20 14.51 -9.53
CA ILE A 72 6.79 14.65 -8.12
C ILE A 72 8.04 14.52 -7.25
N SER A 73 8.28 15.48 -6.37
CA SER A 73 9.33 15.45 -5.35
C SER A 73 8.97 14.49 -4.20
N PHE A 74 9.94 14.11 -3.38
CA PHE A 74 9.68 13.28 -2.20
C PHE A 74 8.69 13.93 -1.23
N SER A 75 8.75 15.24 -1.05
CA SER A 75 7.82 15.96 -0.17
C SER A 75 6.38 15.86 -0.67
N GLU A 76 6.15 16.08 -1.97
CA GLU A 76 4.83 15.96 -2.61
C GLU A 76 4.33 14.51 -2.58
N PHE A 77 5.20 13.54 -2.88
CA PHE A 77 4.88 12.12 -2.80
C PHE A 77 4.47 11.71 -1.38
N SER A 78 5.24 12.13 -0.38
CA SER A 78 4.97 11.84 1.02
C SER A 78 3.64 12.44 1.49
N GLU A 79 3.34 13.68 1.09
CA GLU A 79 2.07 14.33 1.39
C GLU A 79 0.89 13.59 0.76
N ILE A 80 0.99 13.22 -0.51
CA ILE A 80 -0.06 12.48 -1.24
C ILE A 80 -0.28 11.12 -0.59
N MET A 81 0.78 10.37 -0.27
CA MET A 81 0.70 9.06 0.35
C MET A 81 0.11 9.15 1.76
N ASN A 82 0.56 10.09 2.57
CA ASN A 82 0.02 10.29 3.92
C ASN A 82 -1.46 10.69 3.88
N LYS A 83 -1.84 11.53 2.94
CA LYS A 83 -3.25 11.93 2.74
C LYS A 83 -4.11 10.75 2.26
N ARG A 84 -3.56 9.89 1.40
CA ARG A 84 -4.25 8.73 0.85
C ARG A 84 -4.37 7.58 1.86
N LEU A 85 -3.29 7.27 2.58
CA LEU A 85 -3.24 6.20 3.57
C LEU A 85 -3.83 6.66 4.91
N GLY A 86 -3.78 7.97 5.19
CA GLY A 86 -4.18 8.53 6.47
C GLY A 86 -3.29 8.03 7.61
N ASP A 87 -3.75 8.20 8.84
CA ASP A 87 -3.15 7.55 9.99
C ASP A 87 -3.50 6.05 9.95
N ARG A 88 -2.51 5.22 9.66
CA ARG A 88 -2.66 3.76 9.56
C ARG A 88 -3.14 3.11 10.86
N GLU A 89 -2.96 3.77 11.99
CA GLU A 89 -3.46 3.30 13.29
C GLU A 89 -4.88 3.77 13.57
N SER A 90 -5.37 4.78 12.85
CA SER A 90 -6.78 5.15 12.93
C SER A 90 -7.66 4.09 12.29
N LYS A 91 -8.88 4.00 12.75
CA LYS A 91 -9.87 3.06 12.20
C LYS A 91 -10.16 3.37 10.72
N GLU A 92 -10.20 4.65 10.37
CA GLU A 92 -10.39 5.09 8.98
C GLU A 92 -9.18 4.74 8.08
N GLY A 93 -7.95 4.92 8.59
CA GLY A 93 -6.74 4.54 7.87
C GLY A 93 -6.65 3.04 7.65
N ALA A 94 -6.96 2.27 8.69
CA ALA A 94 -7.06 0.81 8.61
C ALA A 94 -8.11 0.36 7.60
N ARG A 95 -9.26 1.05 7.53
CA ARG A 95 -10.31 0.76 6.57
C ARG A 95 -9.86 0.98 5.14
N ARG A 96 -9.13 2.07 4.86
CA ARG A 96 -8.57 2.33 3.54
C ARG A 96 -7.59 1.25 3.11
N ILE A 97 -6.77 0.74 4.03
CA ILE A 97 -5.86 -0.38 3.75
C ILE A 97 -6.64 -1.66 3.49
N PHE A 98 -7.64 -1.96 4.31
CA PHE A 98 -8.52 -3.12 4.12
C PHE A 98 -9.19 -3.10 2.74
N ASP A 99 -9.67 -1.94 2.30
CA ASP A 99 -10.34 -1.76 1.01
C ASP A 99 -9.40 -2.02 -0.18
N LEU A 100 -8.07 -1.93 0.00
CA LEU A 100 -7.09 -2.34 -1.01
C LEU A 100 -7.02 -3.87 -1.20
N PHE A 101 -7.42 -4.65 -0.21
CA PHE A 101 -7.43 -6.12 -0.25
C PHE A 101 -8.73 -6.71 -0.78
N VAL A 102 -9.73 -5.89 -1.04
CA VAL A 102 -11.03 -6.33 -1.53
C VAL A 102 -11.35 -5.66 -2.85
N ASP A 103 -11.93 -6.42 -3.79
CA ASP A 103 -12.32 -5.90 -5.11
C ASP A 103 -13.71 -5.24 -5.07
N ASP A 104 -14.47 -5.41 -3.97
CA ASP A 104 -15.81 -4.85 -3.76
C ASP A 104 -15.83 -3.94 -2.53
N GLU A 105 -16.22 -2.69 -2.71
CA GLU A 105 -16.33 -1.69 -1.63
C GLU A 105 -17.29 -2.10 -0.51
N ASN A 106 -18.20 -3.02 -0.79
CA ASN A 106 -19.13 -3.58 0.18
C ASN A 106 -18.67 -4.92 0.77
N ALA A 107 -17.45 -5.36 0.46
CA ALA A 107 -16.95 -6.61 0.98
C ALA A 107 -16.82 -6.58 2.52
N GLU A 108 -17.39 -7.59 3.17
CA GLU A 108 -17.38 -7.72 4.62
C GLU A 108 -16.09 -8.40 5.13
N TYR A 109 -15.35 -9.08 4.24
CA TYR A 109 -14.13 -9.82 4.58
C TYR A 109 -13.17 -9.88 3.39
N ILE A 110 -11.88 -10.11 3.69
CA ILE A 110 -10.85 -10.37 2.69
C ILE A 110 -10.92 -11.83 2.27
N PRO A 111 -11.26 -12.14 1.00
CA PRO A 111 -11.27 -13.52 0.52
C PRO A 111 -9.84 -14.02 0.26
N LEU A 112 -9.65 -15.34 0.36
CA LEU A 112 -8.37 -15.99 0.08
C LEU A 112 -7.82 -15.62 -1.32
N GLU A 113 -8.68 -15.53 -2.32
CA GLU A 113 -8.29 -15.20 -3.69
C GLU A 113 -7.69 -13.78 -3.80
N SER A 114 -8.24 -12.81 -3.07
CA SER A 114 -7.65 -11.47 -3.01
C SER A 114 -6.28 -11.48 -2.35
N LEU A 115 -6.12 -12.24 -1.26
CA LEU A 115 -4.84 -12.37 -0.59
C LEU A 115 -3.79 -13.05 -1.48
N LYS A 116 -4.17 -14.09 -2.22
CA LYS A 116 -3.32 -14.75 -3.23
C LYS A 116 -2.85 -13.78 -4.31
N LYS A 117 -3.78 -12.98 -4.84
CA LYS A 117 -3.50 -11.97 -5.86
C LYS A 117 -2.47 -10.96 -5.36
N ILE A 118 -2.68 -10.41 -4.17
CA ILE A 118 -1.78 -9.41 -3.57
C ILE A 118 -0.41 -10.02 -3.24
N ALA A 119 -0.35 -11.21 -2.64
CA ALA A 119 0.91 -11.90 -2.39
C ALA A 119 1.72 -12.08 -3.67
N LYS A 120 1.07 -12.47 -4.77
CA LYS A 120 1.70 -12.58 -6.08
C LYS A 120 2.19 -11.24 -6.62
N GLU A 121 1.42 -10.18 -6.48
CA GLU A 121 1.81 -8.82 -6.89
C GLU A 121 3.03 -8.33 -6.11
N LEU A 122 3.12 -8.66 -4.83
CA LEU A 122 4.25 -8.33 -3.96
C LEU A 122 5.49 -9.22 -4.20
N GLY A 123 5.37 -10.23 -5.09
CA GLY A 123 6.45 -11.17 -5.37
C GLY A 123 6.66 -12.20 -4.27
N ASP A 124 5.70 -12.33 -3.36
CA ASP A 124 5.74 -13.35 -2.31
C ASP A 124 5.43 -14.73 -2.89
N ARG A 125 6.16 -15.75 -2.40
CA ARG A 125 6.05 -17.13 -2.86
C ARG A 125 5.29 -18.02 -1.89
N MET A 126 4.44 -17.45 -1.07
CA MET A 126 3.60 -18.21 -0.14
C MET A 126 2.68 -19.18 -0.90
N SER A 127 2.60 -20.39 -0.41
CA SER A 127 1.64 -21.38 -0.93
C SER A 127 0.20 -21.03 -0.56
N GLU A 128 -0.76 -21.63 -1.23
CA GLU A 128 -2.17 -21.47 -0.86
C GLU A 128 -2.45 -21.93 0.57
N ASP A 129 -1.78 -22.99 1.02
CA ASP A 129 -1.93 -23.53 2.37
C ASP A 129 -1.37 -22.57 3.42
N ASP A 130 -0.21 -21.91 3.14
CA ASP A 130 0.34 -20.86 4.00
C ASP A 130 -0.62 -19.67 4.14
N LEU A 131 -1.23 -19.24 3.04
CA LEU A 131 -2.20 -18.13 3.04
C LEU A 131 -3.51 -18.50 3.77
N LYS A 132 -3.96 -19.74 3.66
CA LYS A 132 -5.10 -20.24 4.45
C LYS A 132 -4.78 -20.26 5.94
N GLU A 133 -3.61 -20.78 6.32
CA GLU A 133 -3.14 -20.77 7.70
C GLU A 133 -3.03 -19.35 8.26
N MET A 134 -2.55 -18.39 7.47
CA MET A 134 -2.53 -16.97 7.85
C MET A 134 -3.93 -16.46 8.18
N ILE A 135 -4.92 -16.72 7.34
CA ILE A 135 -6.30 -16.29 7.59
C ILE A 135 -6.86 -16.98 8.83
N GLU A 136 -6.67 -18.29 8.97
CA GLU A 136 -7.15 -19.05 10.13
C GLU A 136 -6.54 -18.60 11.43
N CYS A 137 -5.26 -18.22 11.44
CA CYS A 137 -4.59 -17.65 12.60
C CYS A 137 -5.06 -16.22 12.92
N ALA A 138 -5.48 -15.47 11.90
CA ALA A 138 -5.86 -14.07 11.99
C ALA A 138 -7.31 -13.88 12.43
N THR A 139 -8.18 -14.84 12.19
CA THR A 139 -9.61 -14.75 12.48
C THR A 139 -10.11 -15.93 13.33
N LYS A 140 -11.15 -15.66 14.09
CA LYS A 140 -11.91 -16.69 14.82
C LYS A 140 -13.19 -17.12 14.07
N ASN A 141 -13.43 -16.52 12.89
CA ASN A 141 -14.69 -16.64 12.14
C ASN A 141 -14.50 -17.45 10.85
N ASP A 142 -14.43 -18.79 10.95
CA ASP A 142 -14.52 -19.73 9.80
C ASP A 142 -13.68 -19.34 8.55
N GLY A 143 -12.45 -18.82 8.77
CA GLY A 143 -11.54 -18.45 7.69
C GLY A 143 -11.94 -17.18 6.93
N LYS A 144 -12.78 -16.32 7.50
CA LYS A 144 -13.19 -15.04 6.94
C LYS A 144 -12.57 -13.89 7.72
N LEU A 145 -11.53 -13.29 7.17
CA LEU A 145 -10.86 -12.15 7.77
C LEU A 145 -11.69 -10.88 7.56
N ASN A 146 -12.50 -10.53 8.55
CA ASN A 146 -13.30 -9.31 8.54
C ASN A 146 -12.47 -8.07 8.91
N PHE A 147 -13.08 -6.89 8.82
CA PHE A 147 -12.39 -5.64 9.13
C PHE A 147 -11.92 -5.53 10.59
N ASP A 148 -12.71 -5.99 11.55
CA ASP A 148 -12.34 -5.90 12.96
C ASP A 148 -11.15 -6.80 13.31
N ASP A 149 -11.08 -8.01 12.75
CA ASP A 149 -9.93 -8.90 12.87
C ASP A 149 -8.69 -8.28 12.20
N PHE A 150 -8.84 -7.73 11.00
CA PHE A 150 -7.77 -7.03 10.28
C PHE A 150 -7.25 -5.83 11.08
N TYR A 151 -8.14 -4.97 11.57
CA TYR A 151 -7.79 -3.81 12.38
C TYR A 151 -7.05 -4.21 13.66
N TYR A 152 -7.51 -5.28 14.32
CA TYR A 152 -6.84 -5.81 15.50
C TYR A 152 -5.40 -6.25 15.23
N ILE A 153 -5.15 -6.90 14.08
CA ILE A 153 -3.80 -7.36 13.70
C ILE A 153 -2.87 -6.18 13.44
N ILE A 154 -3.29 -5.22 12.63
CA ILE A 154 -2.43 -4.09 12.26
C ILE A 154 -2.25 -3.05 13.37
N SER A 155 -3.16 -3.01 14.36
CA SER A 155 -3.07 -2.12 15.53
C SER A 155 -2.31 -2.73 16.70
N LYS A 156 -2.04 -4.04 16.67
CA LYS A 156 -1.19 -4.70 17.68
C LYS A 156 0.28 -4.36 17.44
N LYS A 157 0.89 -3.80 18.45
CA LYS A 157 2.36 -3.73 18.60
C LYS A 157 2.84 -4.75 19.59
#